data_e4ef167922607c7e4e151c6b6654da74
#
_entry.id   e4ef167922607c7e4e151c6b6654da74
#
_cell.length_a   1.000
_cell.length_b   1.000
_cell.length_c   1.000
_cell.angle_alpha   90.00
_cell.angle_beta   90.00
_cell.angle_gamma   90.00
#
_symmetry.space_group_name_H-M   'P 1'
#
loop_
_entity.id
_entity.type
_entity.pdbx_description
1 polymer ?
#
loop_
_entity_poly.entity_id
_entity_poly.type
_entity_poly.pdbx_seq_one_letter_code
_entity_poly.pdbx_strand_id
1 'polypeptide(L)'
;MWDVFETQQKKPETVFFDAWMRDKQSRADIVRQVRDAVFAAEALAPEVTALRTTSQSAPYHAEGPTVMDHLERILTGFFAIVGGASLLEIEEFAREQSWYPVLREIEETIREQAATLEAFVFIHDLAKASTLSFDSPSGSKGAAEGFVKEGRLDIEVLNQRYLKLVRAASNEQMSPEERARWAYDTYKTRVHFYGHATAVLTDEYNRARSALCDAYRLTGRDRALLALLVRSHIDVIHFFNRGVDPAKMRVLERRANKVGLDAQDVIDLQLACLLLDTTFGSLRYEDGRTWIDTNPIVGFIQSEQMGLPYRQQRRLERLEQADRRVLKEAMAASGIDAQTVIDRLTLPIGPRRGEVLHEITQYVRSLDCQIDQGQYPSDILEGILQARALYQSKKSL
;
A
#
# COMPACT_ATOMS: atom_id res chain seq x y z
N MET A 1 11.55 -18.65 35.32
CA MET A 1 10.52 -19.46 34.62
C MET A 1 9.94 -18.62 33.49
N TRP A 2 10.80 -18.35 32.48
CA TRP A 2 10.46 -17.62 31.24
C TRP A 2 11.13 -18.37 30.09
N ASP A 3 10.72 -19.61 29.91
CA ASP A 3 11.01 -20.41 28.73
C ASP A 3 9.66 -20.89 28.23
N VAL A 4 9.32 -20.52 27.09
CA VAL A 4 8.45 -21.12 26.07
C VAL A 4 7.91 -20.00 25.17
N PHE A 5 8.61 -19.68 24.10
CA PHE A 5 8.08 -19.29 22.79
C PHE A 5 9.24 -19.20 21.77
N GLU A 6 9.94 -20.32 21.60
CA GLU A 6 10.57 -20.59 20.31
C GLU A 6 9.48 -21.04 19.32
N THR A 7 8.66 -20.11 18.90
CA THR A 7 7.91 -20.32 17.64
C THR A 7 8.93 -20.19 16.51
N GLN A 8 9.08 -21.26 15.74
CA GLN A 8 9.82 -21.29 14.48
C GLN A 8 9.40 -20.06 13.66
N GLN A 9 10.23 -19.04 13.60
CA GLN A 9 10.01 -17.85 12.81
C GLN A 9 10.09 -18.25 11.35
N LYS A 10 8.93 -18.43 10.69
CA LYS A 10 8.85 -18.42 9.24
C LYS A 10 9.50 -17.12 8.74
N LYS A 11 10.30 -17.21 7.67
CA LYS A 11 10.93 -16.02 7.07
C LYS A 11 9.84 -15.00 6.76
N PRO A 12 9.88 -13.76 7.31
CA PRO A 12 8.80 -12.77 7.20
C PRO A 12 8.38 -12.47 5.75
N GLU A 13 9.32 -12.55 4.82
CA GLU A 13 9.13 -12.23 3.39
C GLU A 13 8.23 -13.23 2.66
N THR A 14 8.36 -14.53 2.99
CA THR A 14 7.54 -15.58 2.40
C THR A 14 6.10 -15.51 2.91
N VAL A 15 5.88 -15.10 4.13
CA VAL A 15 4.54 -15.08 4.74
C VAL A 15 3.66 -14.00 4.13
N PHE A 16 4.20 -12.80 3.87
CA PHE A 16 3.43 -11.67 3.37
C PHE A 16 2.91 -11.87 1.95
N PHE A 17 3.78 -12.24 1.00
CA PHE A 17 3.38 -12.44 -0.38
C PHE A 17 2.86 -13.86 -0.67
N ASP A 18 3.34 -14.89 0.04
CA ASP A 18 2.86 -16.26 -0.15
C ASP A 18 1.43 -16.46 0.35
N ALA A 19 0.98 -15.72 1.39
CA ALA A 19 -0.41 -15.75 1.82
C ALA A 19 -1.36 -15.17 0.75
N TRP A 20 -0.93 -14.12 0.05
CA TRP A 20 -1.69 -13.49 -1.03
C TRP A 20 -1.58 -14.20 -2.37
N MET A 21 -0.49 -14.93 -2.59
CA MET A 21 -0.19 -15.58 -3.85
C MET A 21 -0.26 -17.09 -3.72
N ARG A 22 -1.31 -17.61 -3.11
CA ARG A 22 -1.55 -19.05 -2.99
C ARG A 22 -1.66 -19.74 -4.35
N ASP A 23 -2.15 -19.02 -5.34
CA ASP A 23 -2.20 -19.49 -6.72
C ASP A 23 -0.97 -19.02 -7.51
N LYS A 24 -0.23 -19.98 -8.09
CA LYS A 24 0.95 -19.72 -8.92
C LYS A 24 0.63 -18.88 -10.17
N GLN A 25 -0.59 -18.99 -10.69
CA GLN A 25 -1.00 -18.23 -11.87
C GLN A 25 -1.17 -16.74 -11.53
N SER A 26 -1.83 -16.42 -10.43
CA SER A 26 -1.99 -15.02 -9.96
C SER A 26 -0.63 -14.38 -9.69
N ARG A 27 0.33 -15.11 -9.11
CA ARG A 27 1.69 -14.63 -8.90
C ARG A 27 2.41 -14.31 -10.21
N ALA A 28 2.33 -15.20 -11.19
CA ALA A 28 2.96 -14.99 -12.50
C ALA A 28 2.35 -13.77 -13.22
N ASP A 29 1.05 -13.57 -13.10
CA ASP A 29 0.34 -12.41 -13.67
C ASP A 29 0.75 -11.10 -12.99
N ILE A 30 0.87 -11.06 -11.67
CA ILE A 30 1.35 -9.88 -10.94
C ILE A 30 2.79 -9.54 -11.34
N VAL A 31 3.70 -10.52 -11.37
CA VAL A 31 5.08 -10.30 -11.81
C VAL A 31 5.14 -9.75 -13.24
N ARG A 32 4.28 -10.24 -14.14
CA ARG A 32 4.18 -9.69 -15.49
C ARG A 32 3.69 -8.25 -15.49
N GLN A 33 2.64 -7.93 -14.73
CA GLN A 33 2.10 -6.57 -14.62
C GLN A 33 3.15 -5.59 -14.07
N VAL A 34 3.89 -5.97 -13.02
CA VAL A 34 4.99 -5.16 -12.47
C VAL A 34 6.03 -4.86 -13.53
N ARG A 35 6.51 -5.90 -14.24
CA ARG A 35 7.51 -5.74 -15.31
C ARG A 35 7.01 -4.83 -16.42
N ASP A 36 5.77 -5.02 -16.88
CA ASP A 36 5.19 -4.26 -17.98
C ASP A 36 4.96 -2.80 -17.58
N ALA A 37 4.52 -2.52 -16.34
CA ALA A 37 4.37 -1.18 -15.80
C ALA A 37 5.72 -0.46 -15.68
N VAL A 38 6.74 -1.11 -15.14
CA VAL A 38 8.10 -0.54 -15.03
C VAL A 38 8.66 -0.25 -16.41
N PHE A 39 8.54 -1.17 -17.36
CA PHE A 39 9.02 -0.96 -18.73
C PHE A 39 8.34 0.22 -19.41
N ALA A 40 7.02 0.36 -19.25
CA ALA A 40 6.27 1.49 -19.77
C ALA A 40 6.71 2.82 -19.14
N ALA A 41 6.90 2.86 -17.83
CA ALA A 41 7.34 4.05 -17.12
C ALA A 41 8.78 4.47 -17.50
N GLU A 42 9.71 3.51 -17.65
CA GLU A 42 11.08 3.76 -18.11
C GLU A 42 11.12 4.34 -19.52
N ALA A 43 10.22 3.91 -20.40
CA ALA A 43 10.11 4.46 -21.76
C ALA A 43 9.60 5.91 -21.78
N LEU A 44 8.84 6.32 -20.78
CA LEU A 44 8.28 7.66 -20.62
C LEU A 44 9.22 8.63 -19.91
N ALA A 45 9.95 8.15 -18.91
CA ALA A 45 10.78 8.95 -18.01
C ALA A 45 12.12 8.26 -17.73
N PRO A 46 13.23 8.73 -18.33
CA PRO A 46 14.56 8.17 -18.06
C PRO A 46 14.97 8.18 -16.58
N GLU A 47 14.38 9.08 -15.79
CA GLU A 47 14.57 9.18 -14.35
C GLU A 47 14.12 7.91 -13.62
N VAL A 48 13.10 7.19 -14.15
CA VAL A 48 12.70 5.88 -13.64
C VAL A 48 13.80 4.85 -13.86
N THR A 49 14.44 4.86 -15.02
CA THR A 49 15.60 3.97 -15.30
C THR A 49 16.75 4.22 -14.34
N ALA A 50 16.98 5.47 -13.94
CA ALA A 50 18.03 5.81 -12.98
C ALA A 50 17.84 5.14 -11.61
N LEU A 51 16.61 4.81 -11.22
CA LEU A 51 16.31 4.12 -9.95
C LEU A 51 16.92 2.70 -9.88
N ARG A 52 17.18 2.05 -11.02
CA ARG A 52 17.90 0.75 -11.09
C ARG A 52 19.34 0.84 -10.63
N THR A 53 19.92 2.03 -10.72
CA THR A 53 21.29 2.30 -10.33
C THR A 53 21.43 3.27 -9.18
N THR A 54 20.33 3.63 -8.52
CA THR A 54 20.31 4.43 -7.30
C THR A 54 20.34 3.51 -6.09
N SER A 55 21.40 3.61 -5.30
CA SER A 55 21.58 2.77 -4.10
C SER A 55 20.55 3.08 -3.02
N GLN A 56 20.14 2.04 -2.32
CA GLN A 56 19.47 2.15 -1.02
C GLN A 56 20.08 1.13 -0.05
N SER A 57 19.73 1.23 1.23
CA SER A 57 20.33 0.35 2.24
C SER A 57 19.39 0.05 3.41
N ALA A 58 19.58 -1.13 4.01
CA ALA A 58 19.14 -1.37 5.36
C ALA A 58 19.78 -0.31 6.32
N PRO A 59 19.16 -0.02 7.47
CA PRO A 59 18.05 -0.73 8.10
C PRO A 59 16.66 -0.34 7.59
N TYR A 60 16.55 0.69 6.74
CA TYR A 60 15.25 1.23 6.32
C TYR A 60 14.70 0.57 5.06
N HIS A 61 15.59 0.07 4.19
CA HIS A 61 15.28 -0.52 2.90
C HIS A 61 16.05 -1.83 2.73
N ALA A 62 15.56 -2.89 3.38
CA ALA A 62 16.16 -4.22 3.29
C ALA A 62 15.55 -5.09 2.18
N GLU A 63 14.63 -4.55 1.37
CA GLU A 63 13.99 -5.21 0.24
C GLU A 63 14.94 -5.40 -0.96
N GLY A 64 16.01 -4.63 -1.03
CA GLY A 64 17.03 -4.75 -2.08
C GLY A 64 18.03 -3.60 -2.06
N PRO A 65 19.11 -3.68 -2.84
CA PRO A 65 20.17 -2.68 -2.83
C PRO A 65 19.87 -1.43 -3.67
N THR A 66 18.77 -1.40 -4.44
CA THR A 66 18.41 -0.29 -5.34
C THR A 66 17.02 0.24 -5.07
N VAL A 67 16.77 1.51 -5.40
CA VAL A 67 15.43 2.11 -5.28
C VAL A 67 14.42 1.39 -6.19
N MET A 68 14.86 0.78 -7.30
CA MET A 68 13.98 -0.03 -8.13
C MET A 68 13.45 -1.26 -7.39
N ASP A 69 14.24 -1.91 -6.53
CA ASP A 69 13.77 -3.04 -5.73
C ASP A 69 12.60 -2.64 -4.81
N HIS A 70 12.68 -1.43 -4.22
CA HIS A 70 11.60 -0.84 -3.44
C HIS A 70 10.34 -0.62 -4.28
N LEU A 71 10.50 -0.01 -5.45
CA LEU A 71 9.40 0.33 -6.34
C LEU A 71 8.70 -0.93 -6.91
N GLU A 72 9.45 -1.95 -7.33
CA GLU A 72 8.90 -3.22 -7.80
C GLU A 72 8.13 -3.94 -6.69
N ARG A 73 8.56 -3.81 -5.45
CA ARG A 73 7.86 -4.36 -4.29
C ARG A 73 6.56 -3.61 -4.00
N ILE A 74 6.53 -2.27 -4.06
CA ILE A 74 5.30 -1.48 -3.96
C ILE A 74 4.30 -1.91 -5.03
N LEU A 75 4.75 -1.99 -6.30
CA LEU A 75 3.90 -2.40 -7.43
C LEU A 75 3.33 -3.80 -7.24
N THR A 76 4.12 -4.72 -6.65
CA THR A 76 3.64 -6.07 -6.37
C THR A 76 2.45 -6.04 -5.40
N GLY A 77 2.54 -5.28 -4.31
CA GLY A 77 1.44 -5.10 -3.36
C GLY A 77 0.24 -4.37 -3.99
N PHE A 78 0.51 -3.32 -4.77
CA PHE A 78 -0.50 -2.56 -5.49
C PHE A 78 -1.31 -3.44 -6.44
N PHE A 79 -0.66 -4.19 -7.34
CA PHE A 79 -1.35 -5.06 -8.29
C PHE A 79 -2.05 -6.24 -7.60
N ALA A 80 -1.54 -6.73 -6.48
CA ALA A 80 -2.23 -7.74 -5.70
C ALA A 80 -3.59 -7.22 -5.19
N ILE A 81 -3.64 -6.00 -4.62
CA ILE A 81 -4.90 -5.41 -4.15
C ILE A 81 -5.84 -5.08 -5.32
N VAL A 82 -5.32 -4.52 -6.41
CA VAL A 82 -6.12 -4.25 -7.62
C VAL A 82 -6.69 -5.55 -8.18
N GLY A 83 -5.93 -6.65 -8.10
CA GLY A 83 -6.34 -7.99 -8.50
C GLY A 83 -7.26 -8.73 -7.50
N GLY A 84 -7.69 -8.07 -6.41
CA GLY A 84 -8.67 -8.61 -5.47
C GLY A 84 -8.09 -9.20 -4.18
N ALA A 85 -6.77 -9.17 -3.96
CA ALA A 85 -6.20 -9.58 -2.67
C ALA A 85 -6.71 -8.68 -1.54
N SER A 86 -6.89 -9.24 -0.35
CA SER A 86 -7.41 -8.53 0.81
C SER A 86 -6.33 -8.27 1.86
N LEU A 87 -6.31 -7.05 2.40
CA LEU A 87 -5.48 -6.68 3.54
C LEU A 87 -5.81 -7.49 4.81
N LEU A 88 -7.03 -8.01 4.89
CA LEU A 88 -7.48 -8.85 6.00
C LEU A 88 -6.79 -10.23 6.02
N GLU A 89 -6.14 -10.63 4.94
CA GLU A 89 -5.34 -11.86 4.88
C GLU A 89 -3.94 -11.69 5.50
N ILE A 90 -3.55 -10.44 5.79
CA ILE A 90 -2.28 -10.11 6.43
C ILE A 90 -2.43 -10.28 7.94
N GLU A 91 -1.62 -11.15 8.53
CA GLU A 91 -1.75 -11.52 9.95
C GLU A 91 -1.70 -10.31 10.89
N GLU A 92 -0.82 -9.35 10.62
CA GLU A 92 -0.67 -8.14 11.41
C GLU A 92 -1.96 -7.29 11.45
N PHE A 93 -2.69 -7.24 10.33
CA PHE A 93 -3.95 -6.49 10.23
C PHE A 93 -5.16 -7.31 10.67
N ALA A 94 -5.13 -8.62 10.47
CA ALA A 94 -6.26 -9.51 10.83
C ALA A 94 -6.49 -9.63 12.36
N ARG A 95 -5.49 -9.26 13.17
CA ARG A 95 -5.56 -9.34 14.64
C ARG A 95 -6.51 -8.31 15.23
N GLU A 96 -6.70 -7.16 14.60
CA GLU A 96 -7.48 -6.03 15.13
C GLU A 96 -8.76 -5.81 14.33
N GLN A 97 -9.85 -6.40 14.79
CA GLN A 97 -11.15 -6.33 14.09
C GLN A 97 -11.72 -4.92 13.95
N SER A 98 -11.37 -4.00 14.85
CA SER A 98 -11.82 -2.61 14.78
C SER A 98 -11.28 -1.88 13.54
N TRP A 99 -10.24 -2.40 12.90
CA TRP A 99 -9.65 -1.83 11.70
C TRP A 99 -10.30 -2.33 10.40
N TYR A 100 -11.10 -3.37 10.44
CA TYR A 100 -11.70 -3.96 9.23
C TYR A 100 -12.40 -2.96 8.31
N PRO A 101 -13.22 -2.02 8.81
CA PRO A 101 -13.82 -1.00 7.94
C PRO A 101 -12.79 -0.12 7.25
N VAL A 102 -11.74 0.28 7.97
CA VAL A 102 -10.65 1.12 7.44
C VAL A 102 -9.84 0.37 6.39
N LEU A 103 -9.47 -0.89 6.65
CA LEU A 103 -8.69 -1.70 5.71
C LEU A 103 -9.47 -1.95 4.41
N ARG A 104 -10.76 -2.22 4.49
CA ARG A 104 -11.62 -2.36 3.31
C ARG A 104 -11.71 -1.06 2.52
N GLU A 105 -11.83 0.08 3.20
CA GLU A 105 -11.85 1.38 2.52
C GLU A 105 -10.52 1.70 1.85
N ILE A 106 -9.38 1.32 2.44
CA ILE A 106 -8.06 1.42 1.79
C ILE A 106 -8.03 0.58 0.51
N GLU A 107 -8.50 -0.66 0.56
CA GLU A 107 -8.58 -1.54 -0.62
C GLU A 107 -9.45 -0.92 -1.72
N GLU A 108 -10.63 -0.39 -1.37
CA GLU A 108 -11.52 0.28 -2.32
C GLU A 108 -10.86 1.54 -2.88
N THR A 109 -10.23 2.37 -2.04
CA THR A 109 -9.48 3.56 -2.47
C THR A 109 -8.37 3.20 -3.46
N ILE A 110 -7.63 2.12 -3.22
CA ILE A 110 -6.57 1.66 -4.13
C ILE A 110 -7.17 1.24 -5.48
N ARG A 111 -8.28 0.52 -5.50
CA ARG A 111 -8.93 0.08 -6.74
C ARG A 111 -9.56 1.25 -7.50
N GLU A 112 -10.29 2.14 -6.83
CA GLU A 112 -10.96 3.28 -7.44
C GLU A 112 -9.99 4.35 -7.94
N GLN A 113 -8.86 4.54 -7.25
CA GLN A 113 -7.85 5.54 -7.57
C GLN A 113 -6.57 4.94 -8.16
N ALA A 114 -6.70 3.77 -8.79
CA ALA A 114 -5.56 2.99 -9.28
C ALA A 114 -4.62 3.81 -10.17
N ALA A 115 -5.14 4.60 -11.11
CA ALA A 115 -4.33 5.44 -11.99
C ALA A 115 -3.51 6.50 -11.21
N THR A 116 -4.12 7.16 -10.22
CA THR A 116 -3.44 8.18 -9.40
C THR A 116 -2.38 7.54 -8.51
N LEU A 117 -2.68 6.37 -7.92
CA LEU A 117 -1.76 5.67 -7.02
C LEU A 117 -0.61 5.00 -7.78
N GLU A 118 -0.85 4.45 -8.97
CA GLU A 118 0.23 3.92 -9.81
C GLU A 118 1.18 5.05 -10.27
N ALA A 119 0.63 6.22 -10.65
CA ALA A 119 1.44 7.41 -10.92
C ALA A 119 2.22 7.86 -9.68
N PHE A 120 1.61 7.81 -8.48
CA PHE A 120 2.30 8.10 -7.22
C PHE A 120 3.50 7.17 -7.03
N VAL A 121 3.33 5.86 -7.23
CA VAL A 121 4.41 4.88 -7.07
C VAL A 121 5.62 5.24 -7.93
N PHE A 122 5.44 5.66 -9.17
CA PHE A 122 6.56 6.03 -10.03
C PHE A 122 7.14 7.41 -9.71
N ILE A 123 6.34 8.36 -9.23
CA ILE A 123 6.77 9.76 -9.10
C ILE A 123 7.39 10.05 -7.72
N HIS A 124 6.91 9.44 -6.62
CA HIS A 124 7.29 9.85 -5.26
C HIS A 124 8.80 9.80 -5.01
N ASP A 125 9.50 8.88 -5.66
CA ASP A 125 10.91 8.58 -5.48
C ASP A 125 11.83 8.98 -6.64
N LEU A 126 11.32 9.60 -7.71
CA LEU A 126 12.14 9.95 -8.88
C LEU A 126 13.37 10.79 -8.54
N ALA A 127 13.28 11.66 -7.53
CA ALA A 127 14.39 12.53 -7.14
C ALA A 127 15.38 11.87 -6.17
N LYS A 128 15.22 10.59 -5.81
CA LYS A 128 16.18 9.90 -4.94
C LYS A 128 17.59 9.86 -5.52
N ALA A 129 17.71 9.76 -6.84
CA ALA A 129 19.03 9.78 -7.49
C ALA A 129 19.81 11.09 -7.28
N SER A 130 19.11 12.24 -7.35
CA SER A 130 19.75 13.57 -7.18
C SER A 130 19.91 14.00 -5.72
N THR A 131 19.23 13.32 -4.79
CA THR A 131 19.26 13.65 -3.34
C THR A 131 19.99 12.61 -2.50
N LEU A 132 20.68 11.69 -3.16
CA LEU A 132 21.41 10.59 -2.56
C LEU A 132 22.54 11.10 -1.66
N SER A 133 22.71 10.48 -0.50
CA SER A 133 23.86 10.68 0.38
C SER A 133 24.19 9.42 1.16
N PHE A 134 25.45 9.28 1.56
CA PHE A 134 25.93 8.14 2.33
C PHE A 134 26.36 8.58 3.72
N ASP A 135 26.14 7.71 4.70
CA ASP A 135 26.60 7.89 6.07
C ASP A 135 27.04 6.54 6.64
N SER A 136 28.22 6.52 7.25
CA SER A 136 28.77 5.33 7.90
C SER A 136 29.43 5.72 9.22
N PRO A 137 29.26 4.91 10.27
CA PRO A 137 29.93 5.15 11.55
C PRO A 137 31.44 5.20 11.40
N SER A 138 32.10 6.10 12.14
CA SER A 138 33.56 6.18 12.18
C SER A 138 34.19 4.83 12.56
N GLY A 139 35.24 4.45 11.87
CA GLY A 139 35.91 3.16 12.08
C GLY A 139 35.23 1.95 11.44
N SER A 140 34.06 2.12 10.82
CA SER A 140 33.42 1.05 10.04
C SER A 140 34.14 0.83 8.71
N LYS A 141 33.93 -0.36 8.11
CA LYS A 141 34.40 -0.66 6.77
C LYS A 141 33.83 0.31 5.71
N GLY A 142 32.57 0.74 5.90
CA GLY A 142 31.94 1.73 5.02
C GLY A 142 32.63 3.10 5.06
N ALA A 143 33.01 3.56 6.24
CA ALA A 143 33.80 4.80 6.37
C ALA A 143 35.19 4.67 5.71
N ALA A 144 35.84 3.52 5.81
CA ALA A 144 37.12 3.25 5.12
C ALA A 144 36.99 3.25 3.58
N GLU A 145 35.81 2.84 3.07
CA GLU A 145 35.45 2.91 1.64
C GLU A 145 35.03 4.31 1.17
N GLY A 146 34.94 5.28 2.10
CA GLY A 146 34.59 6.68 1.80
C GLY A 146 33.10 7.00 1.86
N PHE A 147 32.24 6.08 2.32
CA PHE A 147 30.79 6.32 2.49
C PHE A 147 30.51 7.15 3.74
N VAL A 148 30.88 8.43 3.70
CA VAL A 148 30.71 9.38 4.82
C VAL A 148 30.01 10.64 4.33
N LYS A 149 29.23 11.28 5.22
CA LYS A 149 28.38 12.42 4.90
C LYS A 149 29.11 13.61 4.28
N GLU A 150 30.35 13.85 4.70
CA GLU A 150 31.19 14.95 4.20
C GLU A 150 32.40 14.43 3.42
N GLY A 151 32.16 13.39 2.61
CA GLY A 151 33.21 12.76 1.80
C GLY A 151 33.72 13.67 0.68
N ARG A 152 34.98 13.44 0.29
CA ARG A 152 35.61 14.19 -0.82
C ARG A 152 35.27 13.63 -2.21
N LEU A 153 34.60 12.47 -2.27
CA LEU A 153 34.26 11.82 -3.53
C LEU A 153 32.92 12.32 -4.04
N ASP A 154 32.79 12.40 -5.34
CA ASP A 154 31.54 12.66 -6.03
C ASP A 154 30.50 11.61 -5.66
N ILE A 155 29.25 12.04 -5.46
CA ILE A 155 28.16 11.17 -5.01
C ILE A 155 27.87 10.05 -6.02
N GLU A 156 27.98 10.32 -7.32
CA GLU A 156 27.78 9.33 -8.37
C GLU A 156 28.88 8.25 -8.32
N VAL A 157 30.12 8.65 -8.07
CA VAL A 157 31.24 7.72 -7.88
C VAL A 157 31.01 6.84 -6.66
N LEU A 158 30.53 7.41 -5.56
CA LEU A 158 30.18 6.65 -4.35
C LEU A 158 29.04 5.69 -4.60
N ASN A 159 28.01 6.10 -5.30
CA ASN A 159 26.85 5.29 -5.66
C ASN A 159 27.27 4.05 -6.48
N GLN A 160 28.02 4.26 -7.55
CA GLN A 160 28.54 3.18 -8.40
C GLN A 160 29.48 2.25 -7.61
N ARG A 161 30.33 2.82 -6.76
CA ARG A 161 31.23 2.05 -5.89
C ARG A 161 30.44 1.16 -4.92
N TYR A 162 29.41 1.70 -4.27
CA TYR A 162 28.57 0.94 -3.35
C TYR A 162 27.91 -0.25 -4.06
N LEU A 163 27.24 -0.01 -5.20
CA LEU A 163 26.60 -1.07 -5.97
C LEU A 163 27.60 -2.11 -6.49
N LYS A 164 28.80 -1.68 -6.90
CA LYS A 164 29.87 -2.60 -7.31
C LYS A 164 30.31 -3.50 -6.16
N LEU A 165 30.49 -2.95 -4.95
CA LEU A 165 30.84 -3.72 -3.76
C LEU A 165 29.75 -4.71 -3.38
N VAL A 166 28.49 -4.29 -3.43
CA VAL A 166 27.35 -5.16 -3.17
C VAL A 166 27.27 -6.31 -4.17
N ARG A 167 27.47 -6.04 -5.46
CA ARG A 167 27.47 -7.07 -6.52
C ARG A 167 28.67 -8.02 -6.41
N ALA A 168 29.87 -7.51 -6.17
CA ALA A 168 31.10 -8.31 -6.14
C ALA A 168 31.15 -9.31 -4.98
N ALA A 169 30.51 -8.99 -3.88
CA ALA A 169 30.49 -9.84 -2.70
C ALA A 169 29.26 -10.74 -2.64
N SER A 170 28.25 -10.49 -3.48
CA SER A 170 27.09 -11.34 -3.56
C SER A 170 27.40 -12.59 -4.40
N ASN A 171 27.19 -13.76 -3.81
CA ASN A 171 27.04 -14.99 -4.56
C ASN A 171 25.83 -14.81 -5.51
N GLU A 172 25.90 -15.30 -6.75
CA GLU A 172 24.78 -15.23 -7.73
C GLU A 172 23.45 -15.81 -7.18
N GLN A 173 23.53 -16.63 -6.13
CA GLN A 173 22.39 -17.25 -5.47
C GLN A 173 21.69 -16.36 -4.42
N MET A 174 22.25 -15.21 -4.03
CA MET A 174 21.63 -14.31 -3.05
C MET A 174 20.45 -13.55 -3.65
N SER A 175 19.33 -13.50 -2.93
CA SER A 175 18.20 -12.62 -3.27
C SER A 175 18.58 -11.14 -3.12
N PRO A 176 17.81 -10.19 -3.71
CA PRO A 176 18.01 -8.76 -3.48
C PRO A 176 18.03 -8.39 -1.99
N GLU A 177 17.13 -8.95 -1.19
CA GLU A 177 17.03 -8.72 0.24
C GLU A 177 18.27 -9.23 1.00
N GLU A 178 18.76 -10.40 0.64
CA GLU A 178 19.98 -10.97 1.23
C GLU A 178 21.20 -10.09 0.92
N ARG A 179 21.28 -9.53 -0.29
CA ARG A 179 22.34 -8.60 -0.70
C ARG A 179 22.31 -7.30 0.09
N ALA A 180 21.09 -6.71 0.27
CA ALA A 180 20.92 -5.48 1.06
C ALA A 180 21.35 -5.65 2.52
N ARG A 181 20.92 -6.74 3.15
CA ARG A 181 21.30 -7.09 4.54
C ARG A 181 22.79 -7.33 4.67
N TRP A 182 23.35 -8.16 3.81
CA TRP A 182 24.79 -8.44 3.80
C TRP A 182 25.61 -7.16 3.65
N ALA A 183 25.23 -6.27 2.73
CA ALA A 183 25.91 -5.01 2.52
C ALA A 183 25.89 -4.13 3.77
N TYR A 184 24.73 -4.02 4.41
CA TYR A 184 24.59 -3.26 5.65
C TYR A 184 25.41 -3.88 6.79
N ASP A 185 25.36 -5.19 6.97
CA ASP A 185 26.12 -5.88 8.03
C ASP A 185 27.64 -5.73 7.82
N THR A 186 28.08 -5.74 6.58
CA THR A 186 29.48 -5.63 6.22
C THR A 186 30.03 -4.21 6.32
N TYR A 187 29.30 -3.23 5.77
CA TYR A 187 29.78 -1.86 5.62
C TYR A 187 29.19 -0.91 6.68
N LYS A 188 28.06 -1.25 7.29
CA LYS A 188 27.30 -0.40 8.22
C LYS A 188 26.94 0.96 7.58
N THR A 189 26.87 0.99 6.27
CA THR A 189 26.56 2.18 5.47
C THR A 189 25.04 2.38 5.42
N ARG A 190 24.61 3.60 5.72
CA ARG A 190 23.24 4.07 5.53
C ARG A 190 23.17 4.97 4.31
N VAL A 191 22.16 4.77 3.51
CA VAL A 191 21.84 5.62 2.37
C VAL A 191 20.64 6.49 2.72
N HIS A 192 20.73 7.78 2.41
CA HIS A 192 19.71 8.78 2.72
C HIS A 192 19.34 9.59 1.47
N PHE A 193 18.13 10.13 1.44
CA PHE A 193 17.56 10.90 0.34
C PHE A 193 16.91 12.17 0.87
N TYR A 194 17.71 13.12 1.35
CA TYR A 194 17.19 14.31 1.99
C TYR A 194 16.46 15.24 1.00
N GLY A 195 15.18 15.48 1.25
CA GLY A 195 14.37 16.41 0.49
C GLY A 195 13.86 15.91 -0.88
N HIS A 196 13.99 14.61 -1.20
CA HIS A 196 13.53 14.06 -2.48
C HIS A 196 12.05 14.32 -2.76
N ALA A 197 11.18 14.25 -1.74
CA ALA A 197 9.75 14.53 -1.85
C ALA A 197 9.43 15.96 -2.33
N THR A 198 10.33 16.90 -2.06
CA THR A 198 10.20 18.29 -2.54
C THR A 198 10.95 18.48 -3.86
N ALA A 199 12.13 17.88 -3.99
CA ALA A 199 12.95 17.97 -5.19
C ALA A 199 12.21 17.45 -6.44
N VAL A 200 11.49 16.37 -6.34
CA VAL A 200 10.71 15.81 -7.45
C VAL A 200 9.63 16.78 -7.97
N LEU A 201 9.21 17.76 -7.19
CA LEU A 201 8.22 18.76 -7.58
C LEU A 201 8.81 20.02 -8.24
N THR A 202 10.13 20.08 -8.39
CA THR A 202 10.83 21.18 -9.10
C THR A 202 10.69 21.05 -10.61
N ASP A 203 11.13 22.09 -11.34
CA ASP A 203 11.09 22.13 -12.80
C ASP A 203 11.97 21.06 -13.44
N GLU A 204 13.03 20.61 -12.77
CA GLU A 204 13.92 19.54 -13.21
C GLU A 204 13.15 18.25 -13.55
N TYR A 205 12.16 17.90 -12.74
CA TYR A 205 11.36 16.68 -12.92
C TYR A 205 10.03 16.92 -13.63
N ASN A 206 9.76 18.16 -14.08
CA ASN A 206 8.45 18.50 -14.66
C ASN A 206 8.11 17.67 -15.90
N ARG A 207 9.10 17.38 -16.76
CA ARG A 207 8.93 16.56 -17.95
C ARG A 207 8.52 15.13 -17.59
N ALA A 208 9.24 14.49 -16.69
CA ALA A 208 8.98 13.12 -16.26
C ALA A 208 7.60 13.00 -15.59
N ARG A 209 7.30 13.91 -14.64
CA ARG A 209 5.98 13.97 -14.01
C ARG A 209 4.85 14.16 -15.01
N SER A 210 5.01 15.10 -15.95
CA SER A 210 3.98 15.35 -16.96
C SER A 210 3.76 14.14 -17.84
N ALA A 211 4.83 13.50 -18.32
CA ALA A 211 4.74 12.31 -19.16
C ALA A 211 4.01 11.16 -18.45
N LEU A 212 4.35 10.91 -17.17
CA LEU A 212 3.68 9.89 -16.35
C LEU A 212 2.20 10.26 -16.10
N CYS A 213 1.92 11.52 -15.71
CA CYS A 213 0.54 11.95 -15.50
C CYS A 213 -0.31 11.86 -16.77
N ASP A 214 0.26 12.16 -17.95
CA ASP A 214 -0.43 12.05 -19.24
C ASP A 214 -0.73 10.59 -19.58
N ALA A 215 0.23 9.69 -19.35
CA ALA A 215 0.06 8.25 -19.58
C ALA A 215 -1.10 7.66 -18.75
N TYR A 216 -1.22 8.09 -17.50
CA TYR A 216 -2.33 7.72 -16.61
C TYR A 216 -3.59 8.57 -16.79
N ARG A 217 -3.61 9.50 -17.76
CA ARG A 217 -4.74 10.40 -18.09
C ARG A 217 -5.25 11.22 -16.90
N LEU A 218 -4.34 11.64 -16.03
CA LEU A 218 -4.69 12.39 -14.84
C LEU A 218 -5.18 13.81 -15.19
N THR A 219 -6.32 14.19 -14.64
CA THR A 219 -6.89 15.54 -14.78
C THR A 219 -6.09 16.59 -14.00
N GLY A 220 -6.41 17.87 -14.18
CA GLY A 220 -5.77 18.93 -13.39
C GLY A 220 -5.96 18.77 -11.87
N ARG A 221 -7.15 18.28 -11.44
CA ARG A 221 -7.43 17.97 -10.03
C ARG A 221 -6.58 16.81 -9.54
N ASP A 222 -6.49 15.72 -10.32
CA ASP A 222 -5.73 14.54 -9.94
C ASP A 222 -4.23 14.85 -9.85
N ARG A 223 -3.71 15.70 -10.74
CA ARG A 223 -2.31 16.17 -10.69
C ARG A 223 -2.02 17.03 -9.45
N ALA A 224 -2.96 17.91 -9.05
CA ALA A 224 -2.83 18.70 -7.83
C ALA A 224 -2.85 17.79 -6.57
N LEU A 225 -3.73 16.80 -6.58
CA LEU A 225 -3.82 15.78 -5.53
C LEU A 225 -2.53 14.97 -5.45
N LEU A 226 -2.07 14.41 -6.58
CA LEU A 226 -0.81 13.66 -6.67
C LEU A 226 0.40 14.47 -6.16
N ALA A 227 0.50 15.75 -6.54
CA ALA A 227 1.56 16.63 -6.06
C ALA A 227 1.51 16.83 -4.53
N LEU A 228 0.31 16.89 -3.95
CA LEU A 228 0.13 16.98 -2.49
C LEU A 228 0.53 15.66 -1.81
N LEU A 229 0.12 14.51 -2.36
CA LEU A 229 0.49 13.19 -1.83
C LEU A 229 2.00 12.99 -1.84
N VAL A 230 2.64 13.27 -2.97
CA VAL A 230 4.11 13.17 -3.13
C VAL A 230 4.83 14.10 -2.15
N ARG A 231 4.41 15.36 -2.04
CA ARG A 231 5.02 16.32 -1.09
C ARG A 231 4.91 15.85 0.36
N SER A 232 3.84 15.15 0.69
CA SER A 232 3.50 14.84 2.08
C SER A 232 3.94 13.45 2.54
N HIS A 233 4.33 12.53 1.62
CA HIS A 233 4.51 11.12 1.98
C HIS A 233 5.52 10.91 3.11
N ILE A 234 6.68 11.58 3.08
CA ILE A 234 7.70 11.49 4.14
C ILE A 234 7.21 12.11 5.45
N ASP A 235 6.53 13.27 5.37
CA ASP A 235 5.96 13.91 6.57
C ASP A 235 4.96 12.97 7.26
N VAL A 236 4.12 12.28 6.50
CA VAL A 236 3.11 11.37 7.03
C VAL A 236 3.75 10.17 7.71
N ILE A 237 4.79 9.60 7.14
CA ILE A 237 5.59 8.56 7.78
C ILE A 237 6.11 9.06 9.15
N HIS A 238 6.74 10.23 9.17
CA HIS A 238 7.30 10.80 10.40
C HIS A 238 6.23 11.20 11.43
N PHE A 239 5.04 11.61 10.98
CA PHE A 239 3.96 12.00 11.88
C PHE A 239 3.48 10.81 12.71
N PHE A 240 3.38 9.65 12.11
CA PHE A 240 2.71 8.50 12.71
C PHE A 240 3.65 7.35 13.10
N ASN A 241 4.90 7.36 12.67
CA ASN A 241 5.87 6.33 13.05
C ASN A 241 6.17 6.32 14.57
N ARG A 242 5.93 7.43 15.26
CA ARG A 242 6.12 7.55 16.71
C ARG A 242 4.85 7.27 17.53
N GLY A 243 3.79 6.83 16.86
CA GLY A 243 2.49 6.52 17.45
C GLY A 243 1.40 7.53 17.16
N VAL A 244 0.39 7.55 18.03
CA VAL A 244 -0.85 8.30 17.84
C VAL A 244 -0.64 9.80 18.03
N ASP A 245 -0.98 10.60 17.01
CA ASP A 245 -0.99 12.07 17.08
C ASP A 245 -2.19 12.67 16.31
N PRO A 246 -3.36 12.83 16.96
CA PRO A 246 -4.54 13.38 16.32
C PRO A 246 -4.38 14.81 15.79
N ALA A 247 -3.40 15.57 16.31
CA ALA A 247 -3.14 16.93 15.84
C ALA A 247 -2.57 16.92 14.40
N LYS A 248 -1.90 15.85 14.01
CA LYS A 248 -1.37 15.69 12.65
C LYS A 248 -2.45 15.47 11.61
N MET A 249 -3.57 14.87 11.97
CA MET A 249 -4.73 14.75 11.08
C MET A 249 -5.23 16.15 10.66
N ARG A 250 -5.29 17.11 11.61
CA ARG A 250 -5.66 18.50 11.30
C ARG A 250 -4.64 19.24 10.42
N VAL A 251 -3.38 18.79 10.42
CA VAL A 251 -2.37 19.30 9.47
C VAL A 251 -2.69 18.85 8.06
N LEU A 252 -3.05 17.57 7.88
CA LEU A 252 -3.43 17.02 6.57
C LEU A 252 -4.69 17.71 6.04
N GLU A 253 -5.73 17.89 6.87
CA GLU A 253 -6.93 18.66 6.50
C GLU A 253 -6.60 20.07 6.01
N ARG A 254 -5.78 20.81 6.76
CA ARG A 254 -5.40 22.17 6.36
C ARG A 254 -4.62 22.19 5.05
N ARG A 255 -3.77 21.17 4.80
CA ARG A 255 -3.03 21.06 3.53
C ARG A 255 -3.98 20.81 2.36
N ALA A 256 -4.97 19.94 2.53
CA ALA A 256 -6.00 19.67 1.52
C ALA A 256 -6.82 20.92 1.20
N ASN A 257 -7.37 21.57 2.25
CA ASN A 257 -8.19 22.78 2.11
C ASN A 257 -7.42 23.93 1.46
N LYS A 258 -6.11 24.07 1.73
CA LYS A 258 -5.26 25.13 1.14
C LYS A 258 -5.18 25.03 -0.38
N VAL A 259 -5.29 23.82 -0.94
CA VAL A 259 -5.24 23.57 -2.39
C VAL A 259 -6.63 23.29 -2.98
N GLY A 260 -7.69 23.51 -2.21
CA GLY A 260 -9.07 23.34 -2.65
C GLY A 260 -9.52 21.89 -2.87
N LEU A 261 -8.82 20.93 -2.24
CA LEU A 261 -9.16 19.51 -2.31
C LEU A 261 -10.04 19.12 -1.11
N ASP A 262 -10.86 18.09 -1.30
CA ASP A 262 -11.61 17.49 -0.19
C ASP A 262 -10.64 16.84 0.78
N ALA A 263 -10.78 17.16 2.05
CA ALA A 263 -9.86 16.69 3.07
C ALA A 263 -9.97 15.17 3.30
N GLN A 264 -11.16 14.60 3.09
CA GLN A 264 -11.36 13.16 3.24
C GLN A 264 -10.66 12.40 2.12
N ASP A 265 -10.84 12.83 0.85
CA ASP A 265 -10.17 12.22 -0.30
C ASP A 265 -8.64 12.21 -0.09
N VAL A 266 -8.08 13.34 0.38
CA VAL A 266 -6.64 13.45 0.65
C VAL A 266 -6.19 12.51 1.77
N ILE A 267 -6.95 12.39 2.84
CA ILE A 267 -6.60 11.52 3.98
C ILE A 267 -6.67 10.06 3.58
N ASP A 268 -7.70 9.65 2.86
CA ASP A 268 -7.87 8.27 2.42
C ASP A 268 -6.76 7.85 1.45
N LEU A 269 -6.45 8.71 0.47
CA LEU A 269 -5.33 8.47 -0.45
C LEU A 269 -3.97 8.54 0.24
N GLN A 270 -3.79 9.41 1.23
CA GLN A 270 -2.55 9.48 1.99
C GLN A 270 -2.33 8.20 2.81
N LEU A 271 -3.40 7.62 3.34
CA LEU A 271 -3.34 6.32 4.04
C LEU A 271 -3.01 5.19 3.06
N ALA A 272 -3.58 5.19 1.86
CA ALA A 272 -3.23 4.25 0.80
C ALA A 272 -1.75 4.39 0.37
N CYS A 273 -1.27 5.62 0.14
CA CYS A 273 0.14 5.89 -0.16
C CYS A 273 1.07 5.40 0.96
N LEU A 274 0.70 5.66 2.22
CA LEU A 274 1.47 5.22 3.38
C LEU A 274 1.56 3.69 3.45
N LEU A 275 0.45 2.98 3.19
CA LEU A 275 0.43 1.52 3.12
C LEU A 275 1.36 1.01 2.02
N LEU A 276 1.26 1.56 0.82
CA LEU A 276 2.06 1.15 -0.32
C LEU A 276 3.55 1.36 -0.05
N ASP A 277 3.96 2.53 0.40
CA ASP A 277 5.35 2.91 0.58
C ASP A 277 6.01 2.19 1.77
N THR A 278 5.35 2.16 2.95
CA THR A 278 5.98 1.60 4.16
C THR A 278 5.72 0.12 4.35
N THR A 279 4.49 -0.34 4.15
CA THR A 279 4.12 -1.73 4.48
C THR A 279 4.47 -2.68 3.34
N PHE A 280 4.18 -2.29 2.11
CA PHE A 280 4.56 -3.11 0.95
C PHE A 280 5.95 -2.79 0.44
N GLY A 281 6.31 -1.51 0.32
CA GLY A 281 7.56 -1.07 -0.27
C GLY A 281 8.77 -1.38 0.59
N SER A 282 8.70 -1.13 1.89
CA SER A 282 9.88 -1.13 2.76
C SER A 282 9.97 -2.34 3.67
N LEU A 283 11.15 -2.95 3.72
CA LEU A 283 11.53 -3.92 4.74
C LEU A 283 12.51 -3.28 5.72
N ARG A 284 12.22 -3.41 7.00
CA ARG A 284 13.13 -3.02 8.07
C ARG A 284 14.09 -4.16 8.41
N TYR A 285 15.31 -3.78 8.81
CA TYR A 285 16.31 -4.75 9.23
C TYR A 285 17.10 -4.23 10.42
N GLU A 286 17.18 -5.00 11.48
CA GLU A 286 17.99 -4.72 12.65
C GLU A 286 18.34 -6.05 13.36
N ASP A 287 19.57 -6.18 13.82
CA ASP A 287 20.06 -7.32 14.62
C ASP A 287 19.72 -8.70 14.00
N GLY A 288 19.90 -8.83 12.68
CA GLY A 288 19.65 -10.08 11.97
C GLY A 288 18.19 -10.38 11.67
N ARG A 289 17.26 -9.50 12.04
CA ARG A 289 15.81 -9.66 11.83
C ARG A 289 15.31 -8.72 10.77
N THR A 290 14.41 -9.22 9.92
CA THR A 290 13.70 -8.43 8.92
C THR A 290 12.22 -8.42 9.28
N TRP A 291 11.56 -7.25 9.16
CA TRP A 291 10.11 -7.13 9.39
C TRP A 291 9.48 -6.03 8.53
N ILE A 292 8.17 -6.10 8.40
CA ILE A 292 7.36 -5.05 7.78
C ILE A 292 7.00 -4.02 8.86
N ASP A 293 7.25 -2.74 8.57
CA ASP A 293 6.93 -1.67 9.50
C ASP A 293 5.47 -1.22 9.33
N THR A 294 4.60 -1.71 10.20
CA THR A 294 3.19 -1.32 10.25
C THR A 294 2.91 -0.14 11.19
N ASN A 295 3.90 0.32 11.96
CA ASN A 295 3.71 1.38 12.96
C ASN A 295 3.12 2.66 12.37
N PRO A 296 3.56 3.19 11.20
CA PRO A 296 2.97 4.39 10.64
C PRO A 296 1.49 4.23 10.31
N ILE A 297 1.08 3.07 9.78
CA ILE A 297 -0.33 2.77 9.47
C ILE A 297 -1.17 2.72 10.74
N VAL A 298 -0.69 1.98 11.74
CA VAL A 298 -1.36 1.88 13.06
C VAL A 298 -1.52 3.25 13.69
N GLY A 299 -0.43 4.01 13.74
CA GLY A 299 -0.45 5.39 14.29
C GLY A 299 -1.41 6.30 13.54
N PHE A 300 -1.50 6.19 12.22
CA PHE A 300 -2.43 6.94 11.38
C PHE A 300 -3.89 6.58 11.70
N ILE A 301 -4.25 5.28 11.62
CA ILE A 301 -5.62 4.80 11.87
C ILE A 301 -6.09 5.22 13.27
N GLN A 302 -5.27 4.99 14.28
CA GLN A 302 -5.61 5.35 15.66
C GLN A 302 -5.72 6.87 15.86
N SER A 303 -4.87 7.66 15.20
CA SER A 303 -4.93 9.12 15.24
C SER A 303 -6.20 9.67 14.60
N GLU A 304 -6.64 9.07 13.50
CA GLU A 304 -7.90 9.42 12.86
C GLU A 304 -9.09 9.08 13.75
N GLN A 305 -9.12 7.88 14.31
CA GLN A 305 -10.19 7.44 15.21
C GLN A 305 -10.34 8.33 16.45
N MET A 306 -9.23 8.75 17.04
CA MET A 306 -9.23 9.60 18.24
C MET A 306 -9.48 11.08 17.93
N GLY A 307 -8.94 11.56 16.81
CA GLY A 307 -8.92 12.98 16.48
C GLY A 307 -10.16 13.48 15.76
N LEU A 308 -10.81 12.61 15.00
CA LEU A 308 -11.89 12.96 14.08
C LEU A 308 -13.01 11.90 14.10
N PRO A 309 -13.74 11.76 15.20
CA PRO A 309 -14.80 10.73 15.32
C PRO A 309 -15.86 10.81 14.22
N TYR A 310 -16.16 12.02 13.71
CA TYR A 310 -17.12 12.21 12.62
C TYR A 310 -16.64 11.57 11.29
N ARG A 311 -15.33 11.42 11.07
CA ARG A 311 -14.81 10.75 9.87
C ARG A 311 -15.05 9.25 9.92
N GLN A 312 -14.90 8.65 11.09
CA GLN A 312 -15.24 7.24 11.27
C GLN A 312 -16.71 6.99 10.93
N GLN A 313 -17.60 7.90 11.37
CA GLN A 313 -19.02 7.81 11.05
C GLN A 313 -19.26 7.96 9.54
N ARG A 314 -18.65 8.95 8.89
CA ARG A 314 -18.76 9.14 7.42
C ARG A 314 -18.20 7.96 6.64
N ARG A 315 -17.09 7.35 7.12
CA ARG A 315 -16.52 6.15 6.52
C ARG A 315 -17.50 4.99 6.56
N LEU A 316 -18.11 4.73 7.71
CA LEU A 316 -19.15 3.70 7.84
C LEU A 316 -20.35 3.97 6.92
N GLU A 317 -20.80 5.22 6.83
CA GLU A 317 -21.87 5.62 5.92
C GLU A 317 -21.52 5.38 4.45
N ARG A 318 -20.26 5.64 4.03
CA ARG A 318 -19.80 5.37 2.66
C ARG A 318 -19.76 3.87 2.37
N LEU A 319 -19.24 3.06 3.30
CA LEU A 319 -19.23 1.60 3.17
C LEU A 319 -20.66 1.05 3.05
N GLU A 320 -21.59 1.54 3.85
CA GLU A 320 -23.00 1.17 3.73
C GLU A 320 -23.60 1.56 2.37
N GLN A 321 -23.23 2.75 1.85
CA GLN A 321 -23.68 3.19 0.53
C GLN A 321 -23.07 2.33 -0.59
N ALA A 322 -21.79 1.98 -0.50
CA ALA A 322 -21.14 1.08 -1.43
C ALA A 322 -21.81 -0.31 -1.39
N ASP A 323 -22.07 -0.85 -0.20
CA ASP A 323 -22.78 -2.09 -0.02
C ASP A 323 -24.18 -2.07 -0.66
N ARG A 324 -24.93 -0.96 -0.47
CA ARG A 324 -26.25 -0.76 -1.10
C ARG A 324 -26.15 -0.68 -2.61
N ARG A 325 -25.08 -0.05 -3.15
CA ARG A 325 -24.86 0.03 -4.60
C ARG A 325 -24.61 -1.35 -5.19
N VAL A 326 -23.69 -2.13 -4.59
CA VAL A 326 -23.38 -3.50 -5.02
C VAL A 326 -24.66 -4.38 -5.01
N LEU A 327 -25.44 -4.30 -3.93
CA LEU A 327 -26.71 -5.03 -3.84
C LEU A 327 -27.68 -4.60 -4.94
N LYS A 328 -27.82 -3.29 -5.19
CA LYS A 328 -28.70 -2.76 -6.23
C LYS A 328 -28.29 -3.22 -7.62
N GLU A 329 -27.00 -3.21 -7.92
CA GLU A 329 -26.44 -3.67 -9.19
C GLU A 329 -26.65 -5.16 -9.37
N ALA A 330 -26.37 -5.97 -8.34
CA ALA A 330 -26.62 -7.41 -8.36
C ALA A 330 -28.12 -7.75 -8.57
N MET A 331 -29.00 -7.02 -7.92
CA MET A 331 -30.45 -7.17 -8.07
C MET A 331 -30.91 -6.78 -9.48
N ALA A 332 -30.41 -5.67 -10.01
CA ALA A 332 -30.73 -5.23 -11.37
C ALA A 332 -30.27 -6.24 -12.43
N ALA A 333 -29.04 -6.78 -12.27
CA ALA A 333 -28.50 -7.80 -13.16
C ALA A 333 -29.29 -9.13 -13.11
N SER A 334 -29.89 -9.45 -11.94
CA SER A 334 -30.74 -10.63 -11.75
C SER A 334 -32.19 -10.41 -12.19
N GLY A 335 -32.56 -9.19 -12.64
CA GLY A 335 -33.97 -8.85 -12.93
C GLY A 335 -34.87 -8.84 -11.70
N ILE A 336 -34.30 -8.71 -10.51
CA ILE A 336 -35.01 -8.72 -9.22
C ILE A 336 -35.03 -7.31 -8.67
N ASP A 337 -36.18 -6.79 -8.30
CA ASP A 337 -36.28 -5.51 -7.60
C ASP A 337 -36.23 -5.69 -6.06
N ALA A 338 -35.91 -4.60 -5.36
CA ALA A 338 -35.79 -4.59 -3.90
C ALA A 338 -37.10 -5.01 -3.21
N GLN A 339 -38.25 -4.68 -3.81
CA GLN A 339 -39.56 -5.03 -3.27
C GLN A 339 -39.79 -6.54 -3.33
N THR A 340 -39.40 -7.18 -4.44
CA THR A 340 -39.47 -8.65 -4.60
C THR A 340 -38.67 -9.37 -3.52
N VAL A 341 -37.42 -8.87 -3.19
CA VAL A 341 -36.62 -9.44 -2.09
C VAL A 341 -37.31 -9.23 -0.73
N ILE A 342 -37.78 -8.03 -0.49
CA ILE A 342 -38.47 -7.69 0.75
C ILE A 342 -39.72 -8.58 0.96
N ASP A 343 -40.54 -8.77 -0.07
CA ASP A 343 -41.77 -9.53 -0.04
C ASP A 343 -41.50 -11.03 0.14
N ARG A 344 -40.54 -11.57 -0.61
CA ARG A 344 -40.15 -12.99 -0.48
C ARG A 344 -39.51 -13.34 0.86
N LEU A 345 -38.77 -12.38 1.46
CA LEU A 345 -38.16 -12.56 2.77
C LEU A 345 -39.11 -12.21 3.92
N THR A 346 -40.32 -11.73 3.62
CA THR A 346 -41.31 -11.28 4.62
C THR A 346 -40.68 -10.32 5.64
N LEU A 347 -39.88 -9.36 5.17
CA LEU A 347 -39.13 -8.44 6.03
C LEU A 347 -40.09 -7.41 6.67
N PRO A 348 -40.16 -7.34 8.00
CA PRO A 348 -40.97 -6.33 8.65
C PRO A 348 -40.44 -4.92 8.34
N ILE A 349 -41.33 -3.95 8.27
CA ILE A 349 -40.96 -2.54 8.17
C ILE A 349 -40.27 -2.13 9.46
N GLY A 350 -39.04 -1.57 9.38
CA GLY A 350 -38.31 -1.08 10.54
C GLY A 350 -36.81 -1.21 10.45
N PRO A 351 -36.04 -0.85 11.51
CA PRO A 351 -34.56 -0.86 11.54
C PRO A 351 -33.93 -2.21 11.15
N ARG A 352 -34.56 -3.32 11.51
CA ARG A 352 -34.11 -4.67 11.14
C ARG A 352 -34.06 -4.93 9.64
N ARG A 353 -34.77 -4.15 8.81
CA ARG A 353 -34.72 -4.24 7.35
C ARG A 353 -33.30 -3.86 6.84
N GLY A 354 -32.72 -2.82 7.41
CA GLY A 354 -31.36 -2.38 7.08
C GLY A 354 -30.31 -3.43 7.43
N GLU A 355 -30.40 -4.04 8.61
CA GLU A 355 -29.49 -5.10 9.06
C GLU A 355 -29.53 -6.32 8.13
N VAL A 356 -30.71 -6.76 7.73
CA VAL A 356 -30.88 -7.89 6.82
C VAL A 356 -30.36 -7.57 5.42
N LEU A 357 -30.60 -6.37 4.89
CA LEU A 357 -30.05 -5.96 3.61
C LEU A 357 -28.50 -5.87 3.65
N HIS A 358 -27.95 -5.46 4.79
CA HIS A 358 -26.51 -5.49 5.00
C HIS A 358 -25.96 -6.93 5.02
N GLU A 359 -26.58 -7.84 5.75
CA GLU A 359 -26.21 -9.27 5.78
C GLU A 359 -26.28 -9.92 4.37
N ILE A 360 -27.30 -9.59 3.58
CA ILE A 360 -27.45 -10.04 2.20
C ILE A 360 -26.29 -9.51 1.33
N THR A 361 -25.93 -8.24 1.51
CA THR A 361 -24.83 -7.63 0.77
C THR A 361 -23.51 -8.28 1.10
N GLN A 362 -23.25 -8.58 2.37
CA GLN A 362 -22.04 -9.30 2.79
C GLN A 362 -22.00 -10.72 2.19
N TYR A 363 -23.13 -11.39 2.12
CA TYR A 363 -23.21 -12.70 1.48
C TYR A 363 -22.95 -12.62 -0.03
N VAL A 364 -23.56 -11.67 -0.73
CA VAL A 364 -23.32 -11.44 -2.17
C VAL A 364 -21.84 -11.14 -2.43
N ARG A 365 -21.19 -10.36 -1.56
CA ARG A 365 -19.74 -10.11 -1.65
C ARG A 365 -18.89 -11.35 -1.39
N SER A 366 -19.33 -12.26 -0.52
CA SER A 366 -18.58 -13.52 -0.27
C SER A 366 -18.64 -14.50 -1.46
N LEU A 367 -19.53 -14.26 -2.43
CA LEU A 367 -19.63 -14.98 -3.69
C LEU A 367 -18.75 -14.40 -4.81
N ASP A 368 -17.88 -13.51 -4.50
CA ASP A 368 -17.20 -12.47 -5.26
C ASP A 368 -16.52 -12.87 -6.57
N CYS A 369 -16.07 -14.09 -6.72
CA CYS A 369 -15.37 -14.51 -7.94
C CYS A 369 -16.27 -14.73 -9.17
N GLN A 370 -17.58 -14.66 -9.02
CA GLN A 370 -18.53 -14.92 -10.12
C GLN A 370 -19.26 -13.65 -10.59
N ILE A 371 -19.27 -12.60 -9.76
CA ILE A 371 -19.97 -11.33 -10.04
C ILE A 371 -19.26 -10.49 -11.12
N ASP A 372 -17.94 -10.44 -11.09
CA ASP A 372 -17.12 -9.70 -12.05
C ASP A 372 -17.16 -10.22 -13.48
N GLN A 373 -17.65 -11.45 -13.70
CA GLN A 373 -17.74 -12.07 -15.02
C GLN A 373 -19.10 -11.89 -15.71
N GLY A 374 -20.02 -11.12 -15.10
CA GLY A 374 -21.37 -10.91 -15.65
C GLY A 374 -22.25 -12.18 -15.64
N GLN A 375 -21.80 -13.21 -14.97
CA GLN A 375 -22.55 -14.46 -14.79
C GLN A 375 -23.07 -14.53 -13.36
N TYR A 376 -24.26 -13.96 -13.15
CA TYR A 376 -25.00 -14.23 -11.91
C TYR A 376 -25.67 -15.60 -12.04
N PRO A 377 -25.47 -16.54 -11.10
CA PRO A 377 -26.26 -17.74 -11.08
C PRO A 377 -27.74 -17.34 -10.94
N SER A 378 -28.62 -17.95 -11.72
CA SER A 378 -30.09 -17.84 -11.58
C SER A 378 -30.56 -18.08 -10.15
N ASP A 379 -29.70 -18.62 -9.29
CA ASP A 379 -29.95 -19.09 -7.94
C ASP A 379 -29.41 -18.16 -6.84
N ILE A 380 -28.91 -16.93 -7.17
CA ILE A 380 -28.44 -15.99 -6.13
C ILE A 380 -29.55 -15.69 -5.11
N LEU A 381 -30.76 -15.47 -5.59
CA LEU A 381 -31.89 -15.24 -4.69
C LEU A 381 -32.18 -16.46 -3.82
N GLU A 382 -32.13 -17.67 -4.39
CA GLU A 382 -32.26 -18.94 -3.68
C GLU A 382 -31.14 -19.11 -2.65
N GLY A 383 -29.89 -18.82 -3.03
CA GLY A 383 -28.73 -18.85 -2.15
C GLY A 383 -28.84 -17.84 -0.98
N ILE A 384 -29.34 -16.64 -1.24
CA ILE A 384 -29.62 -15.62 -0.22
C ILE A 384 -30.69 -16.12 0.76
N LEU A 385 -31.74 -16.74 0.25
CA LEU A 385 -32.85 -17.32 1.07
C LEU A 385 -32.32 -18.48 1.92
N GLN A 386 -31.50 -19.36 1.39
CA GLN A 386 -30.91 -20.50 2.11
C GLN A 386 -29.92 -20.03 3.19
N ALA A 387 -29.04 -19.06 2.90
CA ALA A 387 -28.09 -18.51 3.86
C ALA A 387 -28.82 -17.88 5.06
N ARG A 388 -29.94 -17.20 4.83
CA ARG A 388 -30.75 -16.62 5.90
C ARG A 388 -31.46 -17.66 6.74
N ALA A 389 -31.99 -18.72 6.12
CA ALA A 389 -32.64 -19.82 6.86
C ALA A 389 -31.62 -20.51 7.80
N LEU A 390 -30.37 -20.70 7.35
CA LEU A 390 -29.28 -21.22 8.15
C LEU A 390 -28.87 -20.26 9.30
N TYR A 391 -28.89 -18.96 9.06
CA TYR A 391 -28.56 -17.96 10.09
C TYR A 391 -29.65 -17.87 11.16
N GLN A 392 -30.91 -17.91 10.79
CA GLN A 392 -32.03 -17.91 11.72
C GLN A 392 -32.04 -19.19 12.56
N SER A 393 -31.72 -20.35 12.01
CA SER A 393 -31.58 -21.60 12.75
C SER A 393 -30.48 -21.60 13.79
N LYS A 394 -29.34 -20.88 13.51
CA LYS A 394 -28.23 -20.70 14.46
C LYS A 394 -28.48 -19.69 15.56
N LYS A 395 -29.42 -18.73 15.38
CA LYS A 395 -29.82 -17.79 16.43
C LYS A 395 -30.92 -18.32 17.34
N SER A 396 -31.53 -19.44 17.01
CA SER A 396 -32.58 -20.10 17.80
C SER A 396 -32.03 -21.25 18.65
N LEU A 397 -30.75 -21.55 18.57
CA LEU A 397 -29.98 -22.43 19.43
C LEU A 397 -29.12 -21.61 20.41
#